data_9cea02a88c2fdd6f17427145a7858c13
#
_entry.id   9cea02a88c2fdd6f17427145a7858c13
#
_cell.length_a   1.000
_cell.length_b   1.000
_cell.length_c   1.000
_cell.angle_alpha   90.00
_cell.angle_beta   90.00
_cell.angle_gamma   90.00
#
_symmetry.space_group_name_H-M   'P 1'
#
loop_
_entity.id
_entity.type
_entity.pdbx_description
1 polymer ?
#
loop_
_entity_poly.entity_id
_entity_poly.type
_entity_poly.pdbx_seq_one_letter_code
_entity_poly.pdbx_strand_id
1 'polypeptide(L)'
;GENDDNVALGLAAPTFSAPDQNSEIFQLEKNGNSKALLFLAHWCPHCQREVPVVQRFIDSNGVPPGIDVIAVATSIDRGRDNYPPQEWLQREGWSETQIYDLDREIGEAYGLNAFPYWVFLDKDLNVLARRTGNLPEDMVGALLIQLANQ
;
A
#
# COMPACT_ATOMS: atom_id res chain seq x y z
N GLY A 1 -5.29 15.94 -2.20
CA GLY A 1 -5.46 17.27 -2.30
C GLY A 1 -5.34 18.02 -1.02
N GLU A 2 -5.80 19.19 -1.11
CA GLU A 2 -5.76 20.13 -0.01
C GLU A 2 -6.51 19.65 1.23
N ASN A 3 -7.35 18.65 1.06
CA ASN A 3 -8.14 18.09 2.15
C ASN A 3 -7.38 17.02 2.94
N ASP A 4 -6.14 16.76 2.59
CA ASP A 4 -5.41 15.61 3.12
C ASP A 4 -4.34 16.05 4.11
N ASP A 5 -4.76 16.82 5.11
CA ASP A 5 -3.82 17.36 6.09
C ASP A 5 -3.05 16.28 6.83
N ASN A 6 -3.67 15.11 7.01
CA ASN A 6 -3.04 14.00 7.72
C ASN A 6 -1.91 13.35 6.93
N VAL A 7 -1.83 13.63 5.64
CA VAL A 7 -0.79 13.06 4.77
C VAL A 7 -0.08 14.16 3.99
N ALA A 8 0.06 15.32 4.62
CA ALA A 8 0.82 16.41 4.01
C ALA A 8 2.27 15.96 3.79
N LEU A 9 2.82 16.34 2.63
CA LEU A 9 4.19 15.95 2.27
C LEU A 9 5.19 16.53 3.26
N GLY A 10 6.17 15.71 3.62
CA GLY A 10 7.21 16.11 4.54
C GLY A 10 6.84 15.99 6.00
N LEU A 11 5.58 15.71 6.32
CA LEU A 11 5.13 15.56 7.69
C LEU A 11 5.04 14.10 8.08
N ALA A 12 4.99 13.85 9.38
CA ALA A 12 4.87 12.49 9.90
C ALA A 12 3.55 11.86 9.43
N ALA A 13 3.64 10.62 8.94
CA ALA A 13 2.47 9.88 8.51
C ALA A 13 1.65 9.45 9.73
N PRO A 14 0.32 9.29 9.57
CA PRO A 14 -0.50 8.71 10.64
C PRO A 14 -0.01 7.32 10.99
N THR A 15 0.14 7.05 12.29
CA THR A 15 0.47 5.70 12.76
C THR A 15 -0.80 4.85 12.81
N PHE A 16 -0.62 3.53 12.71
CA PHE A 16 -1.76 2.62 12.76
C PHE A 16 -1.30 1.22 13.12
N SER A 17 -2.25 0.40 13.52
CA SER A 17 -2.06 -1.04 13.62
C SER A 17 -3.26 -1.73 12.99
N ALA A 18 -3.04 -2.94 12.47
CA ALA A 18 -4.09 -3.68 11.79
C ALA A 18 -3.68 -5.15 11.70
N PRO A 19 -4.65 -6.06 11.60
CA PRO A 19 -4.31 -7.48 11.41
C PRO A 19 -3.68 -7.71 10.04
N ASP A 20 -2.72 -8.61 10.00
CA ASP A 20 -2.04 -9.01 8.77
C ASP A 20 -2.55 -10.37 8.27
N GLN A 21 -1.93 -10.89 7.21
CA GLN A 21 -2.35 -12.14 6.58
C GLN A 21 -2.14 -13.37 7.48
N ASN A 22 -1.37 -13.23 8.54
CA ASN A 22 -1.10 -14.31 9.50
C ASN A 22 -1.94 -14.16 10.77
N SER A 23 -2.92 -13.28 10.77
CA SER A 23 -3.75 -12.95 11.93
C SER A 23 -2.94 -12.37 13.09
N GLU A 24 -1.80 -11.78 12.77
CA GLU A 24 -0.98 -11.06 13.73
C GLU A 24 -1.20 -9.57 13.56
N ILE A 25 -0.90 -8.80 14.59
CA ILE A 25 -1.07 -7.35 14.52
C ILE A 25 0.18 -6.72 13.92
N PHE A 26 0.00 -6.11 12.76
CA PHE A 26 1.01 -5.27 12.13
C PHE A 26 0.91 -3.88 12.75
N GLN A 27 2.05 -3.29 13.06
CA GLN A 27 2.10 -1.92 13.56
C GLN A 27 3.06 -1.12 12.68
N LEU A 28 2.61 0.06 12.23
CA LEU A 28 3.49 0.93 11.45
C LEU A 28 4.49 1.55 12.42
N GLU A 29 5.76 1.20 12.27
CA GLU A 29 6.82 1.70 13.14
C GLU A 29 8.15 1.73 12.40
N LYS A 30 9.08 2.50 12.92
CA LYS A 30 10.41 2.60 12.32
C LYS A 30 11.16 1.29 12.50
N ASN A 31 11.75 0.81 11.41
CA ASN A 31 12.59 -0.39 11.44
C ASN A 31 13.82 -0.23 10.53
N GLY A 32 14.12 1.01 10.13
CA GLY A 32 15.23 1.29 9.22
C GLY A 32 14.86 1.27 7.77
N ASN A 33 13.66 0.80 7.42
CA ASN A 33 13.21 0.71 6.03
C ASN A 33 12.20 1.80 5.71
N SER A 34 12.27 2.31 4.49
CA SER A 34 11.22 3.13 3.90
C SER A 34 10.01 2.25 3.59
N LYS A 35 8.85 2.88 3.39
CA LYS A 35 7.60 2.14 3.21
C LYS A 35 6.90 2.55 1.93
N ALA A 36 6.43 1.58 1.18
CA ALA A 36 5.50 1.82 0.07
C ALA A 36 4.16 1.21 0.49
N LEU A 37 3.21 2.07 0.81
CA LEU A 37 1.87 1.65 1.20
C LEU A 37 0.98 1.69 -0.04
N LEU A 38 0.35 0.57 -0.36
CA LEU A 38 -0.54 0.46 -1.51
C LEU A 38 -1.95 0.15 -1.01
N PHE A 39 -2.83 1.15 -1.07
CA PHE A 39 -4.22 1.00 -0.65
C PHE A 39 -5.04 0.42 -1.79
N LEU A 40 -5.74 -0.67 -1.51
CA LEU A 40 -6.48 -1.46 -2.50
C LEU A 40 -7.86 -1.80 -2.00
N ALA A 41 -8.81 -1.87 -2.95
CA ALA A 41 -10.12 -2.46 -2.69
C ALA A 41 -10.24 -3.71 -3.57
N HIS A 42 -10.62 -4.85 -2.96
CA HIS A 42 -10.66 -6.13 -3.67
C HIS A 42 -11.63 -6.13 -4.85
N TRP A 43 -12.65 -5.29 -4.79
CA TRP A 43 -13.69 -5.22 -5.80
C TRP A 43 -13.42 -4.19 -6.89
N CYS A 44 -12.36 -3.39 -6.76
CA CYS A 44 -12.10 -2.30 -7.70
C CYS A 44 -11.30 -2.81 -8.91
N PRO A 45 -11.81 -2.66 -10.14
CA PRO A 45 -11.08 -3.12 -11.33
C PRO A 45 -9.69 -2.51 -11.48
N HIS A 46 -9.53 -1.24 -11.10
CA HIS A 46 -8.22 -0.58 -11.18
C HIS A 46 -7.21 -1.26 -10.25
N CYS A 47 -7.65 -1.68 -9.06
CA CYS A 47 -6.79 -2.41 -8.13
C CYS A 47 -6.47 -3.80 -8.66
N GLN A 48 -7.46 -4.44 -9.29
CA GLN A 48 -7.27 -5.77 -9.89
C GLN A 48 -6.24 -5.74 -11.01
N ARG A 49 -6.07 -4.59 -11.67
CA ARG A 49 -5.02 -4.39 -12.67
C ARG A 49 -3.67 -4.04 -12.05
N GLU A 50 -3.70 -3.29 -10.94
CA GLU A 50 -2.45 -2.81 -10.34
C GLU A 50 -1.65 -3.93 -9.68
N VAL A 51 -2.32 -4.85 -8.98
CA VAL A 51 -1.63 -5.89 -8.23
C VAL A 51 -0.73 -6.75 -9.12
N PRO A 52 -1.19 -7.24 -10.28
CA PRO A 52 -0.29 -8.00 -11.16
C PRO A 52 0.89 -7.19 -11.68
N VAL A 53 0.70 -5.90 -11.92
CA VAL A 53 1.78 -5.01 -12.38
C VAL A 53 2.88 -4.92 -11.34
N VAL A 54 2.49 -4.68 -10.08
CA VAL A 54 3.44 -4.59 -8.98
C VAL A 54 4.14 -5.92 -8.78
N GLN A 55 3.38 -7.01 -8.79
CA GLN A 55 3.93 -8.33 -8.54
C GLN A 55 4.91 -8.75 -9.64
N ARG A 56 4.63 -8.41 -10.92
CA ARG A 56 5.58 -8.69 -12.00
C ARG A 56 6.91 -7.99 -11.77
N PHE A 57 6.88 -6.73 -11.35
CA PHE A 57 8.11 -6.02 -11.04
C PHE A 57 8.87 -6.73 -9.92
N ILE A 58 8.16 -7.11 -8.85
CA ILE A 58 8.80 -7.76 -7.70
C ILE A 58 9.36 -9.13 -8.10
N ASP A 59 8.61 -9.89 -8.88
CA ASP A 59 9.06 -11.22 -9.31
C ASP A 59 10.31 -11.14 -10.18
N SER A 60 10.41 -10.10 -11.00
CA SER A 60 11.54 -9.96 -11.92
C SER A 60 12.77 -9.32 -11.28
N ASN A 61 12.59 -8.46 -10.31
CA ASN A 61 13.68 -7.62 -9.77
C ASN A 61 13.89 -7.77 -8.28
N GLY A 62 12.91 -8.31 -7.55
CA GLY A 62 12.89 -8.27 -6.10
C GLY A 62 12.47 -6.90 -5.59
N VAL A 63 12.15 -6.82 -4.32
CA VAL A 63 11.94 -5.54 -3.65
C VAL A 63 13.31 -4.92 -3.40
N PRO A 64 13.55 -3.66 -3.79
CA PRO A 64 14.84 -3.03 -3.51
C PRO A 64 15.17 -3.08 -2.02
N PRO A 65 16.43 -3.29 -1.63
CA PRO A 65 16.81 -3.32 -0.23
C PRO A 65 16.42 -2.03 0.48
N GLY A 66 15.99 -2.17 1.74
CA GLY A 66 15.62 -1.02 2.56
C GLY A 66 14.20 -0.54 2.37
N ILE A 67 13.34 -1.34 1.72
CA ILE A 67 11.94 -0.99 1.49
C ILE A 67 11.03 -2.11 1.95
N ASP A 68 9.96 -1.73 2.65
CA ASP A 68 8.83 -2.62 2.93
C ASP A 68 7.68 -2.22 2.00
N VAL A 69 7.16 -3.17 1.24
CA VAL A 69 5.97 -2.98 0.40
C VAL A 69 4.79 -3.58 1.15
N ILE A 70 3.76 -2.78 1.37
CA ILE A 70 2.63 -3.17 2.22
C ILE A 70 1.34 -2.89 1.48
N ALA A 71 0.56 -3.94 1.23
CA ALA A 71 -0.79 -3.79 0.69
C ALA A 71 -1.76 -3.54 1.84
N VAL A 72 -2.51 -2.45 1.75
CA VAL A 72 -3.53 -2.10 2.73
C VAL A 72 -4.88 -2.33 2.07
N ALA A 73 -5.51 -3.47 2.37
CA ALA A 73 -6.83 -3.79 1.85
C ALA A 73 -7.87 -3.04 2.66
N THR A 74 -8.61 -2.17 1.99
CA THR A 74 -9.59 -1.31 2.66
C THR A 74 -10.91 -1.33 1.88
N SER A 75 -11.94 -0.67 2.43
CA SER A 75 -13.28 -0.69 1.85
C SER A 75 -13.76 -2.13 1.61
N ILE A 76 -13.45 -3.00 2.55
CA ILE A 76 -13.73 -4.43 2.43
C ILE A 76 -15.24 -4.63 2.46
N ASP A 77 -15.75 -5.38 1.48
CA ASP A 77 -17.20 -5.55 1.30
C ASP A 77 -17.47 -7.00 0.94
N ARG A 78 -18.12 -7.70 1.88
CA ARG A 78 -18.47 -9.11 1.75
C ARG A 78 -19.33 -9.39 0.51
N GLY A 79 -20.11 -8.41 0.07
CA GLY A 79 -21.05 -8.59 -1.04
C GLY A 79 -20.48 -8.29 -2.41
N ARG A 80 -19.18 -8.00 -2.51
CA ARG A 80 -18.56 -7.58 -3.78
C ARG A 80 -17.49 -8.57 -4.23
N ASP A 81 -17.04 -8.40 -5.47
CA ASP A 81 -16.11 -9.32 -6.14
C ASP A 81 -14.82 -9.49 -5.35
N ASN A 82 -14.28 -10.71 -5.40
CA ASN A 82 -12.96 -11.03 -4.84
C ASN A 82 -12.88 -10.91 -3.31
N TYR A 83 -14.01 -11.04 -2.64
CA TYR A 83 -14.01 -11.13 -1.18
C TYR A 83 -13.68 -12.57 -0.78
N PRO A 84 -12.87 -12.79 0.27
CA PRO A 84 -12.17 -11.78 1.07
C PRO A 84 -10.85 -11.36 0.42
N PRO A 85 -10.34 -10.17 0.76
CA PRO A 85 -9.13 -9.65 0.13
C PRO A 85 -7.91 -10.55 0.31
N GLN A 86 -7.81 -11.29 1.41
CA GLN A 86 -6.70 -12.20 1.64
C GLN A 86 -6.64 -13.27 0.56
N GLU A 87 -7.78 -13.88 0.22
CA GLU A 87 -7.83 -14.92 -0.80
C GLU A 87 -7.54 -14.34 -2.18
N TRP A 88 -8.07 -13.16 -2.46
CA TRP A 88 -7.80 -12.49 -3.72
C TRP A 88 -6.32 -12.23 -3.92
N LEU A 89 -5.66 -11.62 -2.92
CA LEU A 89 -4.24 -11.32 -3.01
C LEU A 89 -3.41 -12.60 -3.11
N GLN A 90 -3.83 -13.65 -2.42
CA GLN A 90 -3.15 -14.95 -2.51
C GLN A 90 -3.24 -15.52 -3.93
N ARG A 91 -4.42 -15.43 -4.57
CA ARG A 91 -4.58 -15.89 -5.95
C ARG A 91 -3.71 -15.10 -6.92
N GLU A 92 -3.51 -13.80 -6.64
CA GLU A 92 -2.67 -12.95 -7.47
C GLU A 92 -1.17 -13.17 -7.21
N GLY A 93 -0.83 -14.00 -6.24
CA GLY A 93 0.55 -14.26 -5.91
C GLY A 93 1.24 -13.16 -5.13
N TRP A 94 0.47 -12.31 -4.46
CA TRP A 94 1.06 -11.20 -3.71
C TRP A 94 2.04 -11.74 -2.66
N SER A 95 3.31 -11.33 -2.76
CA SER A 95 4.39 -11.89 -1.97
C SER A 95 4.77 -11.04 -0.76
N GLU A 96 4.21 -9.85 -0.64
CA GLU A 96 4.59 -8.91 0.39
C GLU A 96 3.54 -8.84 1.51
N THR A 97 3.76 -7.98 2.49
CA THR A 97 2.84 -7.83 3.61
C THR A 97 1.46 -7.39 3.14
N GLN A 98 0.43 -7.96 3.75
CA GLN A 98 -0.96 -7.54 3.58
C GLN A 98 -1.52 -7.16 4.94
N ILE A 99 -2.23 -6.05 5.02
CA ILE A 99 -2.97 -5.70 6.24
C ILE A 99 -4.39 -5.33 5.84
N TYR A 100 -5.31 -5.42 6.80
CA TYR A 100 -6.74 -5.25 6.54
C TYR A 100 -7.29 -4.10 7.36
N ASP A 101 -7.72 -3.07 6.65
CA ASP A 101 -8.31 -1.86 7.25
C ASP A 101 -9.80 -2.11 7.46
N LEU A 102 -10.14 -2.80 8.56
CA LEU A 102 -11.46 -3.38 8.78
C LEU A 102 -12.55 -2.32 8.91
N ASP A 103 -12.23 -1.15 9.43
CA ASP A 103 -13.19 -0.07 9.69
C ASP A 103 -12.95 1.17 8.84
N ARG A 104 -12.05 1.06 7.86
CA ARG A 104 -11.66 2.15 6.95
C ARG A 104 -10.94 3.32 7.61
N GLU A 105 -10.57 3.21 8.85
CA GLU A 105 -9.93 4.33 9.57
C GLU A 105 -8.54 4.65 9.01
N ILE A 106 -7.80 3.61 8.56
CA ILE A 106 -6.47 3.85 8.01
C ILE A 106 -6.58 4.63 6.70
N GLY A 107 -7.47 4.19 5.79
CA GLY A 107 -7.69 4.89 4.53
C GLY A 107 -8.09 6.33 4.76
N GLU A 108 -9.01 6.56 5.69
CA GLU A 108 -9.45 7.92 6.01
C GLU A 108 -8.32 8.77 6.55
N ALA A 109 -7.51 8.22 7.45
CA ALA A 109 -6.39 8.97 8.02
C ALA A 109 -5.38 9.37 6.95
N TYR A 110 -5.23 8.56 5.89
CA TYR A 110 -4.29 8.82 4.82
C TYR A 110 -4.90 9.60 3.65
N GLY A 111 -6.13 10.08 3.80
CA GLY A 111 -6.76 10.91 2.77
C GLY A 111 -7.17 10.13 1.53
N LEU A 112 -7.47 8.85 1.68
CA LEU A 112 -7.87 8.00 0.56
C LEU A 112 -9.17 8.51 -0.06
N ASN A 113 -9.14 8.77 -1.38
CA ASN A 113 -10.33 9.20 -2.11
C ASN A 113 -10.49 8.52 -3.47
N ALA A 114 -9.54 7.67 -3.86
CA ALA A 114 -9.61 6.93 -5.12
C ALA A 114 -8.64 5.77 -5.07
N PHE A 115 -8.88 4.75 -5.90
CA PHE A 115 -8.06 3.52 -5.92
C PHE A 115 -7.40 3.31 -7.27
N PRO A 116 -6.26 2.64 -7.31
CA PRO A 116 -5.38 2.37 -6.16
C PRO A 116 -4.71 3.65 -5.67
N TYR A 117 -4.23 3.63 -4.44
CA TYR A 117 -3.65 4.81 -3.83
C TYR A 117 -2.32 4.43 -3.19
N TRP A 118 -1.26 5.09 -3.63
CA TRP A 118 0.09 4.84 -3.12
C TRP A 118 0.51 5.98 -2.18
N VAL A 119 1.11 5.62 -1.05
CA VAL A 119 1.76 6.59 -0.17
C VAL A 119 3.16 6.06 0.13
N PHE A 120 4.17 6.88 -0.12
CA PHE A 120 5.56 6.52 0.09
C PHE A 120 6.11 7.26 1.31
N LEU A 121 6.68 6.50 2.24
CA LEU A 121 7.21 7.04 3.49
C LEU A 121 8.71 6.80 3.54
N ASP A 122 9.46 7.78 4.07
CA ASP A 122 10.87 7.56 4.33
C ASP A 122 11.06 6.69 5.58
N LYS A 123 12.32 6.39 5.91
CA LYS A 123 12.63 5.50 7.05
C LYS A 123 12.20 6.10 8.39
N ASP A 124 11.99 7.41 8.44
CA ASP A 124 11.50 8.10 9.64
C ASP A 124 9.99 8.24 9.66
N LEU A 125 9.31 7.61 8.68
CA LEU A 125 7.86 7.60 8.51
C LEU A 125 7.28 8.97 8.18
N ASN A 126 8.06 9.80 7.49
CA ASN A 126 7.55 11.05 6.92
C ASN A 126 7.06 10.79 5.50
N VAL A 127 5.98 11.48 5.12
CA VAL A 127 5.38 11.30 3.80
C VAL A 127 6.25 11.95 2.73
N LEU A 128 6.74 11.14 1.79
CA LEU A 128 7.55 11.63 0.68
C LEU A 128 6.71 11.94 -0.55
N ALA A 129 5.72 11.10 -0.83
CA ALA A 129 4.93 11.25 -2.06
C ALA A 129 3.62 10.49 -1.92
N ARG A 130 2.63 10.91 -2.70
CA ARG A 130 1.35 10.23 -2.86
C ARG A 130 1.05 10.14 -4.35
N ARG A 131 0.41 9.03 -4.75
CA ARG A 131 -0.02 8.84 -6.14
C ARG A 131 -1.37 8.14 -6.14
N THR A 132 -2.29 8.62 -6.97
CA THR A 132 -3.60 8.01 -7.16
C THR A 132 -3.70 7.43 -8.55
N GLY A 133 -4.37 6.29 -8.67
CA GLY A 133 -4.57 5.65 -9.97
C GLY A 133 -3.46 4.66 -10.31
N ASN A 134 -3.68 3.97 -11.43
CA ASN A 134 -2.74 2.92 -11.86
C ASN A 134 -1.40 3.51 -12.26
N LEU A 135 -0.34 2.79 -11.89
CA LEU A 135 1.02 3.13 -12.31
C LEU A 135 1.51 2.05 -13.28
N PRO A 136 2.13 2.44 -14.40
CA PRO A 136 2.80 1.46 -15.27
C PRO A 136 3.92 0.77 -14.52
N GLU A 137 4.30 -0.42 -14.98
CA GLU A 137 5.32 -1.22 -14.30
C GLU A 137 6.65 -0.48 -14.16
N ASP A 138 7.07 0.25 -15.20
CA ASP A 138 8.31 1.01 -15.16
C ASP A 138 8.24 2.15 -14.12
N MET A 139 7.08 2.75 -13.94
CA MET A 139 6.89 3.79 -12.92
C MET A 139 6.94 3.19 -11.51
N VAL A 140 6.33 2.02 -11.31
CA VAL A 140 6.41 1.32 -10.04
C VAL A 140 7.87 1.08 -9.69
N GLY A 141 8.64 0.55 -10.64
CA GLY A 141 10.06 0.29 -10.44
C GLY A 141 10.84 1.55 -10.12
N ALA A 142 10.59 2.62 -10.90
CA ALA A 142 11.29 3.88 -10.70
C ALA A 142 11.02 4.47 -9.31
N LEU A 143 9.77 4.43 -8.87
CA LEU A 143 9.41 4.98 -7.56
C LEU A 143 10.00 4.15 -6.41
N LEU A 144 9.98 2.83 -6.52
CA LEU A 144 10.58 1.99 -5.48
C LEU A 144 12.09 2.19 -5.42
N ILE A 145 12.77 2.29 -6.56
CA ILE A 145 14.21 2.52 -6.59
C ILE A 145 14.53 3.90 -5.99
N GLN A 146 13.77 4.90 -6.37
CA GLN A 146 13.95 6.25 -5.83
C GLN A 146 13.74 6.26 -4.31
N LEU A 147 12.73 5.54 -3.83
CA LEU A 147 12.45 5.41 -2.41
C LEU A 147 13.63 4.75 -1.68
N ALA A 148 14.23 3.74 -2.28
CA ALA A 148 15.37 3.04 -1.69
C ALA A 148 16.60 3.94 -1.52
N ASN A 149 16.67 5.01 -2.30
CA ASN A 149 17.82 5.92 -2.29
C ASN A 149 17.62 7.15 -1.39
N GLN A 150 16.57 7.13 -0.57
CA GLN A 150 16.31 8.26 0.35
C GLN A 150 17.19 8.22 1.60
#